data_c1e943f42120b98854eb3e6c28557228
#
_entry.id   c1e943f42120b98854eb3e6c28557228
#
_cell.length_a   1.000
_cell.length_b   1.000
_cell.length_c   1.000
_cell.angle_alpha   90.00
_cell.angle_beta   90.00
_cell.angle_gamma   90.00
#
_symmetry.space_group_name_H-M   'P 1'
#
loop_
_entity.id
_entity.type
_entity.pdbx_description
1 polymer ?
#
loop_
_entity_poly.entity_id
_entity_poly.type
_entity_poly.pdbx_seq_one_letter_code
_entity_poly.pdbx_strand_id
1 'polypeptide(L)'
;MKLIIVIPDGMCDIRYKELGDKSPAERANTPGMDEMLANGAIGLAKTMHDGLPLGSLVGIMGILGYYPPEYVPRGRSIFEAYALGIPMTPDDLVTRCNIVRVNGDDILEDFTAGQIGEEDAASYLRSVETPKEFALYHDLSYRNVLLWRGCPLDDSLLQLFEPHENMGMSIADIMPKYKGETYQPFVEMMLNSRRKDLMLWPWGAGRIRSFPPTKHRTLTLTALSFLYGMSTLLGGKAIIPPGATGYRGSNLKGKLDAALKEFDNFDVCLIHCNAPDEEAHVHNLRGKVESIEEIDAQIIVPLLNRLKSRDESCRVVVLPDHYTVCKTGKHLPDLVPYIVSGKGVRRNHNLETYSEEKIVEARPGVIESHNLIEAHLNEMRLRR
;
A
#
# COMPACT_ATOMS: atom_id res chain seq x y z
N MET A 1 14.57 21.69 -7.09
CA MET A 1 13.31 21.71 -6.31
C MET A 1 13.08 20.32 -5.73
N LYS A 2 12.45 20.20 -4.56
CA LYS A 2 12.10 18.91 -3.93
C LYS A 2 10.59 18.70 -3.94
N LEU A 3 10.17 17.44 -3.92
CA LEU A 3 8.77 17.06 -3.84
C LEU A 3 8.57 16.10 -2.66
N ILE A 4 7.68 16.43 -1.74
CA ILE A 4 7.26 15.53 -0.67
C ILE A 4 5.81 15.17 -0.91
N ILE A 5 5.54 13.86 -0.99
CA ILE A 5 4.20 13.31 -1.18
C ILE A 5 3.81 12.58 0.10
N VAL A 6 2.85 13.11 0.83
CA VAL A 6 2.22 12.42 1.96
C VAL A 6 1.07 11.60 1.41
N ILE A 7 1.10 10.30 1.66
CA ILE A 7 0.10 9.34 1.20
C ILE A 7 -0.67 8.83 2.42
N PRO A 8 -1.81 9.44 2.77
CA PRO A 8 -2.76 8.86 3.71
C PRO A 8 -3.52 7.75 2.97
N ASP A 9 -3.03 6.51 3.09
CA ASP A 9 -3.54 5.32 2.40
C ASP A 9 -5.05 5.16 2.62
N GLY A 10 -5.79 5.00 1.54
CA GLY A 10 -7.23 4.78 1.58
C GLY A 10 -8.05 5.90 2.23
N MET A 11 -7.51 7.12 2.38
CA MET A 11 -8.17 8.23 3.11
C MET A 11 -9.54 8.58 2.55
N CYS A 12 -9.68 8.61 1.24
CA CYS A 12 -10.93 8.99 0.58
C CYS A 12 -12.05 7.98 0.85
N ASP A 13 -13.27 8.52 1.05
CA ASP A 13 -14.44 7.73 1.41
C ASP A 13 -15.74 8.43 0.95
N ILE A 14 -16.87 7.74 1.13
CA ILE A 14 -18.19 8.29 0.95
C ILE A 14 -18.64 9.08 2.18
N ARG A 15 -19.75 9.77 2.08
CA ARG A 15 -20.37 10.48 3.21
C ARG A 15 -21.22 9.57 4.08
N TYR A 16 -21.24 9.85 5.39
CA TYR A 16 -21.93 9.06 6.41
C TYR A 16 -22.85 9.95 7.25
N LYS A 17 -24.07 9.49 7.49
CA LYS A 17 -25.03 10.20 8.37
C LYS A 17 -24.49 10.35 9.79
N GLU A 18 -23.78 9.34 10.27
CA GLU A 18 -23.13 9.30 11.58
C GLU A 18 -22.08 10.40 11.76
N LEU A 19 -21.53 10.91 10.67
CA LEU A 19 -20.58 12.03 10.65
C LEU A 19 -21.23 13.37 10.28
N GLY A 20 -22.58 13.45 10.25
CA GLY A 20 -23.32 14.64 9.86
C GLY A 20 -23.28 14.90 8.35
N ASP A 21 -23.50 13.87 7.55
CA ASP A 21 -23.43 13.87 6.09
C ASP A 21 -22.06 14.36 5.55
N LYS A 22 -20.99 13.92 6.19
CA LYS A 22 -19.59 14.19 5.80
C LYS A 22 -18.83 12.88 5.57
N SER A 23 -17.78 12.95 4.74
CA SER A 23 -16.77 11.88 4.68
C SER A 23 -15.89 11.91 5.93
N PRO A 24 -15.12 10.84 6.21
CA PRO A 24 -14.13 10.87 7.29
C PRO A 24 -13.14 12.03 7.16
N ALA A 25 -12.65 12.32 5.96
CA ALA A 25 -11.72 13.42 5.72
C ALA A 25 -12.39 14.81 5.90
N GLU A 26 -13.64 14.99 5.47
CA GLU A 26 -14.42 16.20 5.74
C GLU A 26 -14.73 16.40 7.23
N ARG A 27 -14.81 15.30 8.01
CA ARG A 27 -15.11 15.34 9.44
C ARG A 27 -13.88 15.59 10.29
N ALA A 28 -12.73 15.13 9.84
CA ALA A 28 -11.45 15.23 10.54
C ALA A 28 -11.03 16.70 10.71
N ASN A 29 -10.41 16.99 11.86
CA ASN A 29 -9.79 18.29 12.11
C ASN A 29 -8.37 18.29 11.53
N THR A 30 -8.20 18.94 10.38
CA THR A 30 -6.96 18.89 9.58
C THR A 30 -6.41 20.28 9.24
N PRO A 31 -5.96 21.06 10.27
CA PRO A 31 -5.49 22.44 10.04
C PRO A 31 -4.31 22.55 9.08
N GLY A 32 -3.48 21.50 8.95
CA GLY A 32 -2.39 21.47 7.98
C GLY A 32 -2.91 21.35 6.54
N MET A 33 -3.88 20.49 6.29
CA MET A 33 -4.53 20.39 4.98
C MET A 33 -5.29 21.67 4.63
N ASP A 34 -5.96 22.30 5.61
CA ASP A 34 -6.66 23.59 5.41
C ASP A 34 -5.68 24.71 5.07
N GLU A 35 -4.49 24.75 5.72
CA GLU A 35 -3.43 25.66 5.34
C GLU A 35 -2.91 25.43 3.93
N MET A 36 -2.75 24.15 3.53
CA MET A 36 -2.36 23.79 2.17
C MET A 36 -3.41 24.26 1.15
N LEU A 37 -4.69 24.10 1.44
CA LEU A 37 -5.77 24.63 0.61
C LEU A 37 -5.74 26.16 0.50
N ALA A 38 -5.54 26.86 1.62
CA ALA A 38 -5.49 28.33 1.62
C ALA A 38 -4.37 28.87 0.69
N ASN A 39 -3.26 28.14 0.55
CA ASN A 39 -2.05 28.60 -0.12
C ASN A 39 -1.65 27.77 -1.34
N GLY A 40 -2.48 26.82 -1.77
CA GLY A 40 -2.13 25.83 -2.75
C GLY A 40 -3.16 25.62 -3.85
N ALA A 41 -3.04 24.53 -4.55
CA ALA A 41 -3.93 24.09 -5.61
C ALA A 41 -4.50 22.71 -5.33
N ILE A 42 -5.61 22.41 -5.99
CA ILE A 42 -6.24 21.09 -5.99
C ILE A 42 -6.14 20.44 -7.35
N GLY A 43 -6.21 19.12 -7.38
CA GLY A 43 -6.28 18.31 -8.57
C GLY A 43 -6.99 16.98 -8.32
N LEU A 44 -7.19 16.24 -9.39
CA LEU A 44 -7.65 14.85 -9.38
C LEU A 44 -6.57 13.95 -9.97
N ALA A 45 -6.28 12.84 -9.33
CA ALA A 45 -5.32 11.85 -9.82
C ALA A 45 -6.03 10.54 -10.19
N LYS A 46 -5.70 10.00 -11.36
CA LYS A 46 -6.09 8.65 -11.73
C LYS A 46 -5.02 7.68 -11.24
N THR A 47 -5.30 7.04 -10.13
CA THR A 47 -4.41 6.10 -9.45
C THR A 47 -4.76 4.64 -9.75
N MET A 48 -6.02 4.37 -10.08
CA MET A 48 -6.52 3.05 -10.43
C MET A 48 -6.69 2.91 -11.94
N HIS A 49 -6.50 1.71 -12.48
CA HIS A 49 -6.58 1.42 -13.91
C HIS A 49 -7.44 0.19 -14.19
N ASP A 50 -8.22 0.24 -15.26
CA ASP A 50 -9.08 -0.87 -15.69
C ASP A 50 -8.27 -2.15 -15.91
N GLY A 51 -8.81 -3.26 -15.44
CA GLY A 51 -8.19 -4.58 -15.58
C GLY A 51 -7.06 -4.88 -14.58
N LEU A 52 -6.72 -3.94 -13.70
CA LEU A 52 -5.78 -4.16 -12.59
C LEU A 52 -6.54 -4.28 -11.25
N PRO A 53 -5.95 -4.98 -10.26
CA PRO A 53 -6.54 -5.03 -8.92
C PRO A 53 -6.57 -3.63 -8.31
N LEU A 54 -7.64 -3.32 -7.57
CA LEU A 54 -7.75 -2.08 -6.82
C LEU A 54 -6.90 -2.16 -5.55
N GLY A 55 -6.12 -1.11 -5.26
CA GLY A 55 -5.34 -1.00 -4.01
C GLY A 55 -3.95 -0.42 -4.17
N SER A 56 -3.22 -0.39 -3.05
CA SER A 56 -1.95 0.34 -2.90
C SER A 56 -0.84 -0.13 -3.84
N LEU A 57 -0.85 -1.41 -4.28
CA LEU A 57 0.11 -1.88 -5.29
C LEU A 57 0.04 -1.05 -6.58
N VAL A 58 -1.16 -0.84 -7.09
CA VAL A 58 -1.40 -0.10 -8.34
C VAL A 58 -1.24 1.41 -8.11
N GLY A 59 -1.86 1.94 -7.05
CA GLY A 59 -1.82 3.38 -6.75
C GLY A 59 -0.40 3.88 -6.53
N ILE A 60 0.36 3.20 -5.67
CA ILE A 60 1.72 3.63 -5.32
C ILE A 60 2.71 3.39 -6.46
N MET A 61 2.58 2.30 -7.24
CA MET A 61 3.38 2.11 -8.45
C MET A 61 3.21 3.30 -9.40
N GLY A 62 1.97 3.75 -9.62
CA GLY A 62 1.69 4.97 -10.38
C GLY A 62 2.33 6.21 -9.76
N ILE A 63 2.14 6.45 -8.46
CA ILE A 63 2.71 7.62 -7.76
C ILE A 63 4.24 7.62 -7.83
N LEU A 64 4.89 6.46 -7.85
CA LEU A 64 6.35 6.34 -8.07
C LEU A 64 6.81 6.63 -9.50
N GLY A 65 5.88 6.92 -10.42
CA GLY A 65 6.18 7.30 -11.81
C GLY A 65 6.15 6.16 -12.81
N TYR A 66 5.64 5.00 -12.47
CA TYR A 66 5.52 3.85 -13.36
C TYR A 66 4.10 3.73 -13.89
N TYR A 67 3.93 3.54 -15.20
CA TYR A 67 2.62 3.33 -15.82
C TYR A 67 2.03 1.98 -15.37
N PRO A 68 0.98 1.95 -14.52
CA PRO A 68 0.55 0.73 -13.87
C PRO A 68 0.21 -0.44 -14.81
N PRO A 69 -0.49 -0.23 -15.95
CA PRO A 69 -0.78 -1.32 -16.89
C PRO A 69 0.46 -2.03 -17.45
N GLU A 70 1.61 -1.35 -17.47
CA GLU A 70 2.87 -1.91 -17.97
C GLU A 70 3.68 -2.55 -16.84
N TYR A 71 3.70 -1.91 -15.65
CA TYR A 71 4.67 -2.26 -14.60
C TYR A 71 4.11 -3.00 -13.41
N VAL A 72 2.80 -2.99 -13.15
CA VAL A 72 2.24 -3.72 -12.01
C VAL A 72 2.39 -5.23 -12.22
N PRO A 73 3.07 -5.95 -11.30
CA PRO A 73 3.14 -7.41 -11.36
C PRO A 73 1.81 -8.03 -10.98
N ARG A 74 1.59 -9.30 -11.35
CA ARG A 74 0.37 -10.03 -10.96
C ARG A 74 0.19 -10.15 -9.45
N GLY A 75 1.30 -10.32 -8.72
CA GLY A 75 1.28 -10.39 -7.26
C GLY A 75 2.37 -9.53 -6.63
N ARG A 76 2.07 -8.95 -5.48
CA ARG A 76 3.01 -8.11 -4.72
C ARG A 76 4.08 -8.89 -3.96
N SER A 77 3.97 -10.22 -3.94
CA SER A 77 4.90 -11.13 -3.25
C SER A 77 6.37 -10.92 -3.62
N ILE A 78 6.64 -10.52 -4.87
CA ILE A 78 8.01 -10.21 -5.32
C ILE A 78 8.65 -9.07 -4.54
N PHE A 79 7.88 -8.08 -4.14
CA PHE A 79 8.37 -6.95 -3.36
C PHE A 79 8.60 -7.35 -1.90
N GLU A 80 7.74 -8.20 -1.34
CA GLU A 80 7.93 -8.77 0.01
C GLU A 80 9.18 -9.66 0.05
N ALA A 81 9.37 -10.51 -0.96
CA ALA A 81 10.58 -11.30 -1.10
C ALA A 81 11.85 -10.45 -1.24
N TYR A 82 11.78 -9.38 -2.04
CA TYR A 82 12.91 -8.46 -2.20
C TYR A 82 13.26 -7.75 -0.89
N ALA A 83 12.25 -7.35 -0.11
CA ALA A 83 12.43 -6.74 1.20
C ALA A 83 13.16 -7.67 2.19
N LEU A 84 12.90 -8.97 2.10
CA LEU A 84 13.58 -10.01 2.89
C LEU A 84 14.99 -10.36 2.37
N GLY A 85 15.45 -9.72 1.29
CA GLY A 85 16.74 -10.01 0.68
C GLY A 85 16.80 -11.39 -0.01
N ILE A 86 15.66 -11.96 -0.39
CA ILE A 86 15.59 -13.25 -1.07
C ILE A 86 16.06 -13.08 -2.51
N PRO A 87 17.14 -13.77 -2.93
CA PRO A 87 17.59 -13.72 -4.31
C PRO A 87 16.58 -14.43 -5.22
N MET A 88 16.13 -13.74 -6.27
CA MET A 88 15.13 -14.23 -7.23
C MET A 88 15.64 -14.07 -8.65
N THR A 89 15.22 -14.97 -9.52
CA THR A 89 15.39 -14.89 -10.98
C THR A 89 14.02 -14.78 -11.67
N PRO A 90 13.93 -14.37 -12.93
CA PRO A 90 12.66 -14.35 -13.67
C PRO A 90 11.99 -15.72 -13.81
N ASP A 91 12.74 -16.81 -13.67
CA ASP A 91 12.20 -18.17 -13.74
C ASP A 91 11.58 -18.63 -12.41
N ASP A 92 11.82 -17.90 -11.32
CA ASP A 92 11.28 -18.23 -10.01
C ASP A 92 9.85 -17.71 -9.85
N LEU A 93 8.99 -18.52 -9.24
CA LEU A 93 7.65 -18.10 -8.84
C LEU A 93 7.64 -17.79 -7.34
N VAL A 94 7.20 -16.60 -6.99
CA VAL A 94 7.08 -16.15 -5.61
C VAL A 94 5.60 -16.05 -5.24
N THR A 95 5.23 -16.59 -4.09
CA THR A 95 3.89 -16.40 -3.51
C THR A 95 3.99 -15.86 -2.09
N ARG A 96 3.01 -15.11 -1.66
CA ARG A 96 2.75 -14.95 -0.23
C ARG A 96 2.34 -16.30 0.34
N CYS A 97 2.64 -16.56 1.59
CA CYS A 97 2.28 -17.80 2.24
C CYS A 97 1.88 -17.51 3.70
N ASN A 98 0.58 -17.52 3.97
CA ASN A 98 0.11 -17.30 5.33
C ASN A 98 0.14 -18.61 6.12
N ILE A 99 0.37 -18.50 7.42
CA ILE A 99 -0.09 -19.53 8.36
C ILE A 99 -1.57 -19.22 8.60
N VAL A 100 -2.45 -20.14 8.25
CA VAL A 100 -3.90 -19.98 8.43
C VAL A 100 -4.42 -21.00 9.43
N ARG A 101 -5.61 -20.74 9.99
CA ARG A 101 -6.35 -21.71 10.80
C ARG A 101 -7.45 -22.36 9.97
N VAL A 102 -7.48 -23.70 10.01
CA VAL A 102 -8.50 -24.54 9.39
C VAL A 102 -9.11 -25.42 10.46
N ASN A 103 -10.42 -25.38 10.62
CA ASN A 103 -11.10 -26.15 11.65
C ASN A 103 -11.22 -27.66 11.34
N GLY A 104 -11.87 -28.42 12.22
CA GLY A 104 -12.04 -29.87 12.09
C GLY A 104 -12.91 -30.30 10.92
N ASP A 105 -13.74 -29.40 10.37
CA ASP A 105 -14.62 -29.63 9.22
C ASP A 105 -13.98 -29.19 7.88
N ASP A 106 -12.67 -28.95 7.88
CA ASP A 106 -11.91 -28.45 6.73
C ASP A 106 -12.41 -27.11 6.18
N ILE A 107 -12.82 -26.20 7.07
CA ILE A 107 -13.21 -24.85 6.75
C ILE A 107 -12.08 -23.89 7.09
N LEU A 108 -11.76 -22.97 6.18
CA LEU A 108 -10.82 -21.86 6.44
C LEU A 108 -11.43 -20.89 7.46
N GLU A 109 -10.94 -20.94 8.70
CA GLU A 109 -11.53 -20.20 9.83
C GLU A 109 -10.89 -18.83 10.05
N ASP A 110 -9.55 -18.74 9.91
CA ASP A 110 -8.82 -17.50 10.18
C ASP A 110 -7.55 -17.42 9.31
N PHE A 111 -7.44 -16.36 8.53
CA PHE A 111 -6.30 -16.14 7.63
C PHE A 111 -5.03 -15.64 8.32
N THR A 112 -5.11 -15.32 9.62
CA THR A 112 -3.99 -14.85 10.46
C THR A 112 -3.55 -15.86 11.51
N ALA A 113 -4.20 -17.03 11.54
CA ALA A 113 -4.04 -18.03 12.59
C ALA A 113 -4.25 -17.45 14.03
N GLY A 114 -5.22 -16.51 14.18
CA GLY A 114 -5.47 -15.79 15.44
C GLY A 114 -4.40 -14.75 15.74
N GLN A 115 -3.78 -14.15 14.74
CA GLN A 115 -2.61 -13.27 14.87
C GLN A 115 -1.46 -13.99 15.62
N ILE A 116 -1.12 -15.18 15.14
CA ILE A 116 -0.11 -16.04 15.76
C ILE A 116 1.17 -15.26 16.16
N GLY A 117 1.63 -15.46 17.40
CA GLY A 117 2.86 -14.83 17.89
C GLY A 117 4.13 -15.38 17.21
N GLU A 118 5.22 -14.61 17.25
CA GLU A 118 6.49 -14.97 16.60
C GLU A 118 7.06 -16.33 17.04
N GLU A 119 7.01 -16.64 18.34
CA GLU A 119 7.53 -17.89 18.89
C GLU A 119 6.73 -19.09 18.38
N ASP A 120 5.40 -18.98 18.37
CA ASP A 120 4.50 -20.02 17.88
C ASP A 120 4.61 -20.21 16.37
N ALA A 121 4.70 -19.12 15.61
CA ALA A 121 4.93 -19.15 14.17
C ALA A 121 6.26 -19.85 13.85
N ALA A 122 7.35 -19.46 14.51
CA ALA A 122 8.65 -20.08 14.33
C ALA A 122 8.65 -21.57 14.74
N SER A 123 7.93 -21.93 15.81
CA SER A 123 7.76 -23.33 16.24
C SER A 123 7.01 -24.15 15.17
N TYR A 124 5.91 -23.61 14.66
CA TYR A 124 5.13 -24.24 13.60
C TYR A 124 5.99 -24.43 12.34
N LEU A 125 6.67 -23.38 11.87
CA LEU A 125 7.49 -23.43 10.65
C LEU A 125 8.64 -24.44 10.75
N ARG A 126 9.25 -24.59 11.92
CA ARG A 126 10.26 -25.66 12.15
C ARG A 126 9.68 -27.07 12.09
N SER A 127 8.39 -27.26 12.30
CA SER A 127 7.71 -28.55 12.25
C SER A 127 7.26 -28.96 10.84
N VAL A 128 7.33 -28.04 9.88
CA VAL A 128 6.87 -28.25 8.51
C VAL A 128 8.04 -28.52 7.60
N GLU A 129 7.94 -29.60 6.81
CA GLU A 129 8.85 -29.89 5.70
C GLU A 129 8.17 -29.43 4.41
N THR A 130 8.86 -28.57 3.66
CA THR A 130 8.42 -28.18 2.32
C THR A 130 9.05 -29.11 1.28
N PRO A 131 8.33 -29.48 0.20
CA PRO A 131 8.92 -30.16 -0.94
C PRO A 131 10.14 -29.39 -1.46
N LYS A 132 11.12 -30.12 -2.03
CA LYS A 132 12.43 -29.55 -2.45
C LYS A 132 12.35 -28.41 -3.47
N GLU A 133 11.25 -28.34 -4.21
CA GLU A 133 10.95 -27.29 -5.18
C GLU A 133 10.67 -25.94 -4.51
N PHE A 134 10.21 -25.97 -3.25
CA PHE A 134 9.80 -24.80 -2.51
C PHE A 134 10.81 -24.42 -1.43
N ALA A 135 11.07 -23.13 -1.32
CA ALA A 135 11.81 -22.55 -0.20
C ALA A 135 10.88 -21.58 0.54
N LEU A 136 10.69 -21.82 1.85
CA LEU A 136 9.84 -21.02 2.71
C LEU A 136 10.69 -20.03 3.51
N TYR A 137 10.30 -18.75 3.50
CA TYR A 137 10.96 -17.66 4.21
C TYR A 137 9.95 -16.98 5.14
N HIS A 138 10.33 -16.82 6.40
CA HIS A 138 9.50 -16.15 7.38
C HIS A 138 9.66 -14.63 7.30
N ASP A 139 8.57 -13.88 7.35
CA ASP A 139 8.54 -12.41 7.43
C ASP A 139 8.16 -11.97 8.85
N LEU A 140 6.90 -12.10 9.21
CA LEU A 140 6.38 -11.63 10.49
C LEU A 140 5.07 -12.35 10.84
N SER A 141 4.96 -12.91 12.06
CA SER A 141 3.72 -13.54 12.55
C SER A 141 3.22 -14.63 11.58
N TYR A 142 2.03 -14.52 11.06
CA TYR A 142 1.45 -15.45 10.08
C TYR A 142 1.96 -15.26 8.65
N ARG A 143 2.73 -14.21 8.37
CA ARG A 143 3.17 -13.83 7.03
C ARG A 143 4.47 -14.49 6.68
N ASN A 144 4.50 -15.15 5.53
CA ASN A 144 5.68 -15.78 4.98
C ASN A 144 5.70 -15.59 3.45
N VAL A 145 6.85 -15.87 2.87
CA VAL A 145 7.08 -15.93 1.42
C VAL A 145 7.45 -17.35 1.06
N LEU A 146 6.79 -17.89 0.05
CA LEU A 146 7.12 -19.19 -0.54
C LEU A 146 7.70 -18.96 -1.93
N LEU A 147 8.89 -19.48 -2.18
CA LEU A 147 9.60 -19.36 -3.44
C LEU A 147 9.71 -20.73 -4.10
N TRP A 148 9.26 -20.84 -5.35
CA TRP A 148 9.46 -21.99 -6.19
C TRP A 148 10.56 -21.70 -7.22
N ARG A 149 11.73 -22.33 -7.04
CA ARG A 149 12.89 -22.14 -7.91
C ARG A 149 12.67 -22.79 -9.29
N GLY A 150 12.93 -22.00 -10.35
CA GLY A 150 12.82 -22.50 -11.73
C GLY A 150 11.42 -23.05 -12.05
N CYS A 151 10.36 -22.42 -11.54
CA CYS A 151 9.00 -22.89 -11.71
C CYS A 151 8.59 -22.90 -13.20
N PRO A 152 8.18 -24.06 -13.76
CA PRO A 152 7.87 -24.19 -15.18
C PRO A 152 6.47 -23.69 -15.56
N LEU A 153 5.66 -23.23 -14.58
CA LEU A 153 4.29 -22.84 -14.82
C LEU A 153 4.21 -21.47 -15.52
N ASP A 154 3.22 -21.30 -16.35
CA ASP A 154 2.71 -19.98 -16.72
C ASP A 154 1.84 -19.45 -15.58
N ASP A 155 2.32 -18.47 -14.83
CA ASP A 155 1.60 -17.90 -13.70
C ASP A 155 0.28 -17.21 -14.09
N SER A 156 0.10 -16.88 -15.38
CA SER A 156 -1.18 -16.35 -15.88
C SER A 156 -2.32 -17.38 -15.81
N LEU A 157 -2.00 -18.65 -15.79
CA LEU A 157 -2.94 -19.77 -15.75
C LEU A 157 -3.05 -20.40 -14.35
N LEU A 158 -2.27 -19.86 -13.38
CA LEU A 158 -2.30 -20.28 -11.99
C LEU A 158 -3.35 -19.48 -11.21
N GLN A 159 -4.24 -20.16 -10.53
CA GLN A 159 -5.24 -19.60 -9.63
C GLN A 159 -4.90 -20.00 -8.20
N LEU A 160 -4.61 -19.02 -7.38
CA LEU A 160 -4.44 -19.14 -5.95
C LEU A 160 -5.50 -18.26 -5.28
N PHE A 161 -6.11 -18.77 -4.22
CA PHE A 161 -7.22 -18.09 -3.54
C PHE A 161 -6.72 -17.29 -2.35
N GLU A 162 -7.10 -16.04 -2.26
CA GLU A 162 -6.74 -15.14 -1.18
C GLU A 162 -7.45 -15.54 0.11
N PRO A 163 -6.73 -15.89 1.20
CA PRO A 163 -7.37 -16.50 2.36
C PRO A 163 -8.34 -15.54 3.07
N HIS A 164 -8.08 -14.24 3.07
CA HIS A 164 -8.95 -13.24 3.70
C HIS A 164 -10.29 -13.03 2.96
N GLU A 165 -10.34 -13.31 1.64
CA GLU A 165 -11.56 -13.22 0.85
C GLU A 165 -12.39 -14.51 0.87
N ASN A 166 -11.79 -15.61 1.33
CA ASN A 166 -12.40 -16.95 1.27
C ASN A 166 -12.63 -17.57 2.66
N MET A 167 -12.66 -16.74 3.71
CA MET A 167 -12.99 -17.23 5.06
C MET A 167 -14.38 -17.84 5.11
N GLY A 168 -14.51 -18.95 5.84
CA GLY A 168 -15.75 -19.73 5.94
C GLY A 168 -15.98 -20.71 4.79
N MET A 169 -15.11 -20.77 3.78
CA MET A 169 -15.19 -21.73 2.68
C MET A 169 -14.49 -23.04 3.03
N SER A 170 -14.98 -24.15 2.44
CA SER A 170 -14.26 -25.42 2.48
C SER A 170 -12.93 -25.29 1.74
N ILE A 171 -11.83 -25.78 2.35
CA ILE A 171 -10.53 -25.75 1.71
C ILE A 171 -10.51 -26.55 0.39
N ALA A 172 -11.37 -27.57 0.24
CA ALA A 172 -11.48 -28.35 -0.98
C ALA A 172 -11.93 -27.51 -2.19
N ASP A 173 -12.78 -26.49 -1.97
CA ASP A 173 -13.32 -25.64 -3.03
C ASP A 173 -12.32 -24.58 -3.50
N ILE A 174 -11.38 -24.22 -2.62
CA ILE A 174 -10.40 -23.13 -2.80
C ILE A 174 -8.94 -23.62 -2.85
N MET A 175 -8.74 -24.90 -3.20
CA MET A 175 -7.39 -25.43 -3.47
C MET A 175 -6.76 -24.78 -4.71
N PRO A 176 -5.42 -24.65 -4.74
CA PRO A 176 -4.69 -24.15 -5.91
C PRO A 176 -5.05 -24.86 -7.21
N LYS A 177 -5.30 -24.09 -8.29
CA LYS A 177 -5.63 -24.61 -9.61
C LYS A 177 -4.65 -24.11 -10.67
N TYR A 178 -4.35 -24.97 -11.64
CA TYR A 178 -3.61 -24.58 -12.83
C TYR A 178 -4.39 -25.04 -14.06
N LYS A 179 -4.65 -24.14 -15.01
CA LYS A 179 -5.51 -24.36 -16.18
C LYS A 179 -6.93 -24.88 -15.80
N GLY A 180 -7.45 -24.44 -14.65
CA GLY A 180 -8.77 -24.82 -14.15
C GLY A 180 -8.82 -26.14 -13.36
N GLU A 181 -7.75 -26.92 -13.33
CA GLU A 181 -7.65 -28.18 -12.60
C GLU A 181 -6.83 -28.03 -11.31
N THR A 182 -7.16 -28.80 -10.28
CA THR A 182 -6.43 -28.83 -9.00
C THR A 182 -4.96 -29.14 -9.24
N TYR A 183 -4.06 -28.31 -8.72
CA TYR A 183 -2.62 -28.42 -8.97
C TYR A 183 -1.88 -29.06 -7.79
N GLN A 184 -1.55 -30.35 -7.96
CA GLN A 184 -1.03 -31.20 -6.89
C GLN A 184 0.19 -30.67 -6.14
N PRO A 185 1.26 -30.11 -6.76
CA PRO A 185 2.43 -29.66 -6.00
C PRO A 185 2.10 -28.63 -4.92
N PHE A 186 1.21 -27.68 -5.17
CA PHE A 186 0.76 -26.76 -4.15
C PHE A 186 -0.16 -27.42 -3.12
N VAL A 187 -1.06 -28.29 -3.56
CA VAL A 187 -1.96 -29.03 -2.67
C VAL A 187 -1.16 -29.91 -1.70
N GLU A 188 -0.20 -30.67 -2.20
CA GLU A 188 0.69 -31.50 -1.37
C GLU A 188 1.47 -30.66 -0.37
N MET A 189 2.02 -29.53 -0.79
CA MET A 189 2.71 -28.59 0.11
C MET A 189 1.77 -28.09 1.23
N MET A 190 0.53 -27.71 0.88
CA MET A 190 -0.46 -27.24 1.85
C MET A 190 -0.85 -28.37 2.83
N LEU A 191 -1.25 -29.53 2.33
CA LEU A 191 -1.68 -30.67 3.17
C LEU A 191 -0.54 -31.21 4.04
N ASN A 192 0.68 -31.30 3.51
CA ASN A 192 1.85 -31.76 4.26
C ASN A 192 2.27 -30.73 5.35
N SER A 193 1.89 -29.46 5.20
CA SER A 193 2.14 -28.44 6.20
C SER A 193 1.14 -28.47 7.37
N ARG A 194 0.03 -29.22 7.25
CA ARG A 194 -1.00 -29.23 8.29
C ARG A 194 -0.50 -29.78 9.62
N ARG A 195 -0.65 -28.99 10.67
CA ARG A 195 -0.35 -29.35 12.06
C ARG A 195 -1.51 -28.90 12.94
N LYS A 196 -2.32 -29.84 13.42
CA LYS A 196 -3.59 -29.57 14.11
C LYS A 196 -4.51 -28.71 13.23
N ASP A 197 -4.77 -27.49 13.66
CA ASP A 197 -5.60 -26.48 12.99
C ASP A 197 -4.80 -25.49 12.13
N LEU A 198 -3.47 -25.56 12.12
CA LEU A 198 -2.61 -24.67 11.32
C LEU A 198 -2.22 -25.29 9.98
N MET A 199 -2.18 -24.46 8.94
CA MET A 199 -1.77 -24.85 7.58
C MET A 199 -1.10 -23.68 6.85
N LEU A 200 -0.13 -23.98 5.97
CA LEU A 200 0.42 -22.99 5.04
C LEU A 200 -0.55 -22.75 3.88
N TRP A 201 -0.73 -21.48 3.52
CA TRP A 201 -1.64 -21.06 2.48
C TRP A 201 -0.95 -20.13 1.47
N PRO A 202 -0.53 -20.66 0.29
CA PRO A 202 0.10 -19.86 -0.76
C PRO A 202 -0.93 -19.05 -1.53
N TRP A 203 -0.60 -17.77 -1.83
CA TRP A 203 -1.46 -16.87 -2.59
C TRP A 203 -0.68 -15.69 -3.18
N GLY A 204 -1.29 -14.91 -4.09
CA GLY A 204 -0.70 -13.69 -4.62
C GLY A 204 0.60 -13.92 -5.38
N ALA A 205 0.60 -14.90 -6.28
CA ALA A 205 1.76 -15.32 -7.06
C ALA A 205 2.26 -14.20 -7.99
N GLY A 206 3.59 -14.12 -8.12
CA GLY A 206 4.24 -13.20 -9.05
C GLY A 206 5.65 -13.65 -9.40
N ARG A 207 6.18 -13.09 -10.51
CA ARG A 207 7.57 -13.26 -10.93
C ARG A 207 8.27 -11.92 -10.96
N ILE A 208 9.55 -11.91 -10.57
CA ILE A 208 10.37 -10.73 -10.73
C ILE A 208 10.61 -10.47 -12.23
N ARG A 209 10.58 -9.20 -12.58
CA ARG A 209 10.95 -8.73 -13.91
C ARG A 209 11.89 -7.54 -13.79
N SER A 210 12.51 -7.14 -14.89
CA SER A 210 13.31 -5.92 -14.91
C SER A 210 12.38 -4.70 -14.81
N PHE A 211 12.73 -3.79 -13.93
CA PHE A 211 12.12 -2.47 -13.83
C PHE A 211 13.18 -1.41 -14.17
N PRO A 212 12.84 -0.38 -14.95
CA PRO A 212 13.74 0.77 -15.07
C PRO A 212 13.88 1.42 -13.68
N PRO A 213 15.08 1.91 -13.31
CA PRO A 213 15.24 2.61 -12.04
C PRO A 213 14.43 3.91 -12.03
N THR A 214 14.06 4.39 -10.84
CA THR A 214 13.42 5.69 -10.66
C THR A 214 14.25 6.81 -11.30
N LYS A 215 13.59 7.76 -11.97
CA LYS A 215 14.27 8.88 -12.65
C LYS A 215 14.91 9.88 -11.69
N HIS A 216 14.40 9.95 -10.47
CA HIS A 216 14.81 10.88 -9.42
C HIS A 216 15.32 10.11 -8.21
N ARG A 217 16.19 10.75 -7.39
CA ARG A 217 16.57 10.19 -6.09
C ARG A 217 15.33 10.14 -5.20
N THR A 218 14.76 8.96 -5.05
CA THR A 218 13.49 8.74 -4.34
C THR A 218 13.75 8.15 -2.96
N LEU A 219 13.09 8.71 -1.95
CA LEU A 219 13.04 8.19 -0.58
C LEU A 219 11.60 7.80 -0.24
N THR A 220 11.40 6.63 0.33
CA THR A 220 10.09 6.17 0.82
C THR A 220 10.14 5.86 2.32
N LEU A 221 9.29 6.53 3.09
CA LEU A 221 9.06 6.24 4.51
C LEU A 221 7.76 5.41 4.61
N THR A 222 7.85 4.21 5.14
CA THR A 222 6.72 3.29 5.22
C THR A 222 6.77 2.43 6.48
N ALA A 223 5.74 1.65 6.73
CA ALA A 223 5.73 0.56 7.70
C ALA A 223 5.51 -0.80 7.04
N LEU A 224 5.29 -0.82 5.71
CA LEU A 224 4.91 -2.02 4.97
C LEU A 224 6.11 -2.60 4.22
N SER A 225 6.41 -3.88 4.45
CA SER A 225 7.53 -4.59 3.81
C SER A 225 7.41 -4.59 2.28
N PHE A 226 6.19 -4.75 1.73
CA PHE A 226 6.02 -4.74 0.28
C PHE A 226 6.39 -3.38 -0.34
N LEU A 227 6.05 -2.27 0.32
CA LEU A 227 6.36 -0.93 -0.18
C LEU A 227 7.86 -0.61 0.00
N TYR A 228 8.46 -1.10 1.09
CA TYR A 228 9.91 -1.06 1.26
C TYR A 228 10.61 -1.79 0.11
N GLY A 229 10.20 -3.03 -0.17
CA GLY A 229 10.76 -3.84 -1.25
C GLY A 229 10.50 -3.24 -2.63
N MET A 230 9.30 -2.72 -2.89
CA MET A 230 8.97 -2.02 -4.14
C MET A 230 9.93 -0.84 -4.35
N SER A 231 10.01 0.06 -3.38
CA SER A 231 10.83 1.27 -3.51
C SER A 231 12.31 0.96 -3.74
N THR A 232 12.85 -0.03 -3.01
CA THR A 232 14.26 -0.44 -3.14
C THR A 232 14.53 -1.20 -4.43
N LEU A 233 13.63 -2.08 -4.88
CA LEU A 233 13.76 -2.78 -6.16
C LEU A 233 13.75 -1.81 -7.34
N LEU A 234 12.99 -0.72 -7.25
CA LEU A 234 12.91 0.34 -8.24
C LEU A 234 14.11 1.33 -8.17
N GLY A 235 15.11 1.06 -7.34
CA GLY A 235 16.33 1.87 -7.23
C GLY A 235 16.22 3.08 -6.30
N GLY A 236 15.12 3.22 -5.56
CA GLY A 236 14.97 4.21 -4.50
C GLY A 236 15.57 3.75 -3.18
N LYS A 237 15.58 4.65 -2.19
CA LYS A 237 15.86 4.35 -0.79
C LYS A 237 14.54 4.20 -0.04
N ALA A 238 14.42 3.20 0.81
CA ALA A 238 13.28 3.06 1.71
C ALA A 238 13.74 2.97 3.17
N ILE A 239 12.93 3.46 4.10
CA ILE A 239 13.17 3.41 5.53
C ILE A 239 11.88 3.02 6.24
N ILE A 240 11.97 2.03 7.12
CA ILE A 240 10.95 1.71 8.12
C ILE A 240 11.47 2.22 9.47
N PRO A 241 10.99 3.36 9.98
CA PRO A 241 11.46 3.87 11.26
C PRO A 241 11.06 2.93 12.42
N PRO A 242 11.87 2.81 13.47
CA PRO A 242 11.52 2.04 14.64
C PRO A 242 10.15 2.45 15.21
N GLY A 243 9.29 1.47 15.51
CA GLY A 243 7.92 1.69 15.99
C GLY A 243 6.93 2.17 14.93
N ALA A 244 7.33 2.24 13.66
CA ALA A 244 6.37 2.44 12.57
C ALA A 244 5.59 1.14 12.33
N THR A 245 4.27 1.26 12.36
CA THR A 245 3.31 0.18 12.07
C THR A 245 2.34 0.62 10.98
N GLY A 246 1.55 -0.32 10.42
CA GLY A 246 0.46 0.01 9.50
C GLY A 246 -0.78 0.55 10.20
N TYR A 247 -0.84 0.54 11.52
CA TYR A 247 -2.03 0.80 12.34
C TYR A 247 -1.96 2.16 13.03
N ARG A 248 -3.05 2.57 13.67
CA ARG A 248 -3.09 3.74 14.55
C ARG A 248 -2.07 3.61 15.67
N GLY A 249 -1.56 4.76 16.15
CA GLY A 249 -0.46 4.80 17.11
C GLY A 249 0.91 4.47 16.51
N SER A 250 1.01 4.37 15.19
CA SER A 250 2.28 4.26 14.47
C SER A 250 3.19 5.44 14.78
N ASN A 251 4.51 5.22 14.76
CA ASN A 251 5.49 6.28 14.92
C ASN A 251 5.53 7.19 13.67
N LEU A 252 4.49 8.03 13.50
CA LEU A 252 4.38 8.99 12.40
C LEU A 252 5.47 10.07 12.49
N LYS A 253 5.76 10.54 13.71
CA LYS A 253 6.85 11.48 13.94
C LYS A 253 8.20 10.91 13.48
N GLY A 254 8.48 9.64 13.72
CA GLY A 254 9.70 8.98 13.25
C GLY A 254 9.80 8.95 11.73
N LYS A 255 8.68 8.82 10.99
CA LYS A 255 8.66 8.93 9.52
C LYS A 255 9.05 10.35 9.09
N LEU A 256 8.46 11.37 9.69
CA LEU A 256 8.80 12.77 9.39
C LEU A 256 10.26 13.08 9.73
N ASP A 257 10.74 12.70 10.92
CA ASP A 257 12.12 12.94 11.34
C ASP A 257 13.13 12.29 10.38
N ALA A 258 12.84 11.06 9.92
CA ALA A 258 13.66 10.37 8.93
C ALA A 258 13.65 11.10 7.57
N ALA A 259 12.47 11.58 7.10
CA ALA A 259 12.38 12.38 5.87
C ALA A 259 13.22 13.66 5.97
N LEU A 260 13.10 14.38 7.09
CA LEU A 260 13.84 15.63 7.31
C LEU A 260 15.34 15.42 7.48
N LYS A 261 15.77 14.30 8.07
CA LYS A 261 17.18 13.92 8.18
C LYS A 261 17.81 13.65 6.81
N GLU A 262 17.06 13.04 5.91
CA GLU A 262 17.51 12.71 4.55
C GLU A 262 17.21 13.81 3.53
N PHE A 263 16.72 14.99 3.96
CA PHE A 263 16.17 16.03 3.10
C PHE A 263 17.09 16.40 1.92
N ASP A 264 18.40 16.50 2.13
CA ASP A 264 19.34 16.86 1.07
C ASP A 264 19.70 15.70 0.13
N ASN A 265 19.37 14.47 0.52
CA ASN A 265 19.75 13.23 -0.19
C ASN A 265 18.72 12.75 -1.21
N PHE A 266 17.52 13.37 -1.28
CA PHE A 266 16.49 13.00 -2.22
C PHE A 266 15.94 14.18 -3.03
N ASP A 267 15.29 13.88 -4.13
CA ASP A 267 14.53 14.83 -4.95
C ASP A 267 13.03 14.64 -4.72
N VAL A 268 12.60 13.39 -4.50
CA VAL A 268 11.22 12.98 -4.21
C VAL A 268 11.18 12.15 -2.93
N CYS A 269 10.30 12.52 -2.02
CA CYS A 269 10.05 11.75 -0.79
C CYS A 269 8.58 11.36 -0.67
N LEU A 270 8.32 10.07 -0.49
CA LEU A 270 7.00 9.53 -0.18
C LEU A 270 6.92 9.24 1.32
N ILE A 271 5.92 9.78 2.02
CA ILE A 271 5.61 9.46 3.42
C ILE A 271 4.28 8.74 3.45
N HIS A 272 4.34 7.42 3.51
CA HIS A 272 3.17 6.55 3.46
C HIS A 272 2.61 6.27 4.87
N CYS A 273 1.29 6.44 5.05
CA CYS A 273 0.58 6.29 6.32
C CYS A 273 -0.64 5.39 6.13
N ASN A 274 -0.55 4.12 6.52
CA ASN A 274 -1.50 3.07 6.18
C ASN A 274 -2.78 3.07 7.06
N ALA A 275 -2.76 3.73 8.22
CA ALA A 275 -3.82 3.59 9.22
C ALA A 275 -5.25 3.90 8.73
N PRO A 276 -5.52 4.91 7.88
CA PRO A 276 -6.89 5.18 7.40
C PRO A 276 -7.49 4.02 6.60
N ASP A 277 -6.67 3.30 5.83
CA ASP A 277 -7.06 2.12 5.06
C ASP A 277 -7.41 0.93 5.98
N GLU A 278 -6.53 0.63 6.94
CA GLU A 278 -6.75 -0.45 7.91
C GLU A 278 -8.02 -0.23 8.75
N GLU A 279 -8.25 1.01 9.20
CA GLU A 279 -9.48 1.36 9.94
C GLU A 279 -10.73 1.19 9.07
N ALA A 280 -10.64 1.48 7.77
CA ALA A 280 -11.75 1.27 6.85
C ALA A 280 -12.02 -0.22 6.61
N HIS A 281 -11.00 -1.05 6.48
CA HIS A 281 -11.13 -2.51 6.31
C HIS A 281 -11.80 -3.20 7.52
N VAL A 282 -11.59 -2.67 8.72
CA VAL A 282 -12.27 -3.17 9.94
C VAL A 282 -13.56 -2.41 10.26
N HIS A 283 -14.07 -1.60 9.32
CA HIS A 283 -15.32 -0.83 9.45
C HIS A 283 -15.33 0.18 10.61
N ASN A 284 -14.17 0.64 11.05
CA ASN A 284 -14.02 1.58 12.16
C ASN A 284 -14.04 3.04 11.66
N LEU A 285 -15.23 3.57 11.43
CA LEU A 285 -15.43 4.92 10.89
C LEU A 285 -14.79 6.02 11.78
N ARG A 286 -14.88 5.87 13.11
CA ARG A 286 -14.26 6.80 14.05
C ARG A 286 -12.73 6.70 14.00
N GLY A 287 -12.19 5.49 13.99
CA GLY A 287 -10.75 5.26 13.86
C GLY A 287 -10.17 5.86 12.58
N LYS A 288 -10.92 5.78 11.47
CA LYS A 288 -10.51 6.41 10.21
C LYS A 288 -10.41 7.93 10.33
N VAL A 289 -11.39 8.60 10.94
CA VAL A 289 -11.33 10.05 11.21
C VAL A 289 -10.10 10.38 12.07
N GLU A 290 -9.93 9.69 13.20
CA GLU A 290 -8.83 9.93 14.13
C GLU A 290 -7.45 9.67 13.49
N SER A 291 -7.32 8.67 12.60
CA SER A 291 -6.07 8.39 11.88
C SER A 291 -5.70 9.51 10.89
N ILE A 292 -6.69 10.13 10.25
CA ILE A 292 -6.47 11.30 9.37
C ILE A 292 -6.01 12.51 10.19
N GLU A 293 -6.61 12.76 11.34
CA GLU A 293 -6.21 13.82 12.28
C GLU A 293 -4.78 13.60 12.79
N GLU A 294 -4.41 12.36 13.13
CA GLU A 294 -3.04 12.00 13.55
C GLU A 294 -2.01 12.29 12.46
N ILE A 295 -2.31 11.99 11.20
CA ILE A 295 -1.43 12.28 10.06
C ILE A 295 -1.24 13.78 9.88
N ASP A 296 -2.32 14.54 9.93
CA ASP A 296 -2.25 16.00 9.82
C ASP A 296 -1.40 16.60 10.94
N ALA A 297 -1.70 16.25 12.19
CA ALA A 297 -1.05 16.81 13.36
C ALA A 297 0.44 16.41 13.51
N GLN A 298 0.80 15.17 13.13
CA GLN A 298 2.15 14.64 13.37
C GLN A 298 3.05 14.70 12.13
N ILE A 299 2.50 14.86 10.93
CA ILE A 299 3.29 14.94 9.70
C ILE A 299 3.04 16.27 8.98
N ILE A 300 1.79 16.60 8.60
CA ILE A 300 1.54 17.74 7.69
C ILE A 300 1.86 19.06 8.37
N VAL A 301 1.27 19.35 9.51
CA VAL A 301 1.52 20.60 10.26
C VAL A 301 3.01 20.80 10.57
N PRO A 302 3.73 19.84 11.18
CA PRO A 302 5.16 20.02 11.47
C PRO A 302 6.02 20.15 10.20
N LEU A 303 5.68 19.43 9.12
CA LEU A 303 6.36 19.54 7.84
C LEU A 303 6.24 20.96 7.26
N LEU A 304 5.03 21.51 7.17
CA LEU A 304 4.78 22.86 6.67
C LEU A 304 5.53 23.92 7.49
N ASN A 305 5.48 23.81 8.82
CA ASN A 305 6.22 24.71 9.71
C ASN A 305 7.73 24.65 9.48
N ARG A 306 8.26 23.44 9.25
CA ARG A 306 9.69 23.25 8.97
C ARG A 306 10.11 23.89 7.65
N LEU A 307 9.31 23.68 6.59
CA LEU A 307 9.61 24.23 5.26
C LEU A 307 9.55 25.77 5.25
N LYS A 308 8.58 26.36 5.93
CA LYS A 308 8.48 27.83 6.09
C LYS A 308 9.71 28.42 6.78
N SER A 309 10.21 27.74 7.84
CA SER A 309 11.35 28.24 8.63
C SER A 309 12.67 28.25 7.86
N ARG A 310 12.77 27.54 6.74
CA ARG A 310 14.02 27.37 5.97
C ARG A 310 14.01 28.02 4.58
N ASP A 311 12.89 28.59 4.14
CA ASP A 311 12.69 29.10 2.76
C ASP A 311 13.16 28.09 1.69
N GLU A 312 12.87 26.80 1.90
CA GLU A 312 13.33 25.74 1.01
C GLU A 312 12.48 25.65 -0.25
N SER A 313 13.13 25.42 -1.39
CA SER A 313 12.45 25.20 -2.67
C SER A 313 11.82 23.79 -2.70
N CYS A 314 10.67 23.66 -2.08
CA CYS A 314 9.94 22.41 -1.93
C CYS A 314 8.46 22.57 -2.28
N ARG A 315 7.84 21.47 -2.78
CA ARG A 315 6.39 21.31 -2.87
C ARG A 315 5.96 20.14 -2.00
N VAL A 316 4.81 20.29 -1.38
CA VAL A 316 4.15 19.22 -0.61
C VAL A 316 2.87 18.85 -1.31
N VAL A 317 2.66 17.56 -1.52
CA VAL A 317 1.41 16.98 -2.05
C VAL A 317 0.82 16.09 -0.96
N VAL A 318 -0.47 16.22 -0.70
CA VAL A 318 -1.25 15.24 0.06
C VAL A 318 -2.13 14.51 -0.95
N LEU A 319 -1.85 13.24 -1.16
CA LEU A 319 -2.49 12.41 -2.16
C LEU A 319 -2.75 11.01 -1.59
N PRO A 320 -4.00 10.63 -1.31
CA PRO A 320 -4.36 9.24 -1.08
C PRO A 320 -4.11 8.41 -2.34
N ASP A 321 -3.80 7.14 -2.16
CA ASP A 321 -3.55 6.23 -3.30
C ASP A 321 -4.83 5.63 -3.88
N HIS A 322 -5.91 5.53 -3.09
CA HIS A 322 -7.24 5.08 -3.50
C HIS A 322 -8.33 5.50 -2.50
N TYR A 323 -9.58 5.26 -2.86
CA TYR A 323 -10.71 5.23 -1.93
C TYR A 323 -10.77 3.90 -1.21
N THR A 324 -11.06 3.92 0.09
CA THR A 324 -11.42 2.73 0.87
C THR A 324 -12.70 3.02 1.64
N VAL A 325 -13.80 2.41 1.22
CA VAL A 325 -15.12 2.69 1.79
C VAL A 325 -15.29 1.94 3.11
N CYS A 326 -15.32 2.67 4.22
CA CYS A 326 -15.43 2.10 5.56
C CYS A 326 -16.68 1.22 5.74
N LYS A 327 -17.80 1.55 5.08
CA LYS A 327 -19.03 0.77 5.12
C LYS A 327 -18.89 -0.64 4.54
N THR A 328 -18.03 -0.81 3.56
CA THR A 328 -17.87 -2.08 2.82
C THR A 328 -16.52 -2.73 3.02
N GLY A 329 -15.53 -2.00 3.54
CA GLY A 329 -14.13 -2.42 3.61
C GLY A 329 -13.48 -2.59 2.23
N LYS A 330 -14.04 -1.98 1.16
CA LYS A 330 -13.58 -2.19 -0.23
C LYS A 330 -13.02 -0.93 -0.85
N HIS A 331 -12.06 -1.11 -1.75
CA HIS A 331 -11.51 -0.04 -2.58
C HIS A 331 -12.45 0.32 -3.74
N LEU A 332 -12.38 1.59 -4.19
CA LEU A 332 -13.08 2.07 -5.37
C LEU A 332 -12.10 2.58 -6.44
N PRO A 333 -12.48 2.53 -7.73
CA PRO A 333 -11.64 2.98 -8.84
C PRO A 333 -11.73 4.49 -9.12
N ASP A 334 -12.34 5.25 -8.23
CA ASP A 334 -12.62 6.67 -8.43
C ASP A 334 -11.35 7.51 -8.52
N LEU A 335 -11.43 8.66 -9.20
CA LEU A 335 -10.36 9.65 -9.22
C LEU A 335 -10.11 10.20 -7.84
N VAL A 336 -8.87 10.21 -7.42
CA VAL A 336 -8.47 10.61 -6.07
C VAL A 336 -8.21 12.12 -6.03
N PRO A 337 -8.90 12.89 -5.17
CA PRO A 337 -8.59 14.28 -4.91
C PRO A 337 -7.24 14.45 -4.23
N TYR A 338 -6.46 15.45 -4.66
CA TYR A 338 -5.20 15.79 -4.01
C TYR A 338 -5.04 17.30 -3.83
N ILE A 339 -4.19 17.68 -2.86
CA ILE A 339 -3.80 19.05 -2.60
C ILE A 339 -2.30 19.18 -2.85
N VAL A 340 -1.87 20.27 -3.44
CA VAL A 340 -0.46 20.64 -3.58
C VAL A 340 -0.22 22.07 -3.12
N SER A 341 0.83 22.27 -2.32
CA SER A 341 1.26 23.61 -1.90
C SER A 341 2.78 23.75 -1.94
N GLY A 342 3.31 24.98 -1.85
CA GLY A 342 4.72 25.26 -1.81
C GLY A 342 5.20 26.10 -2.99
N LYS A 343 6.50 26.02 -3.30
CA LYS A 343 7.18 26.93 -4.24
C LYS A 343 6.52 26.95 -5.64
N GLY A 344 6.06 28.14 -6.04
CA GLY A 344 5.50 28.39 -7.36
C GLY A 344 4.08 27.83 -7.59
N VAL A 345 3.46 27.21 -6.59
CA VAL A 345 2.07 26.78 -6.67
C VAL A 345 1.14 27.99 -6.55
N ARG A 346 0.11 28.04 -7.40
CA ARG A 346 -0.91 29.09 -7.37
C ARG A 346 -2.25 28.46 -7.06
N ARG A 347 -3.01 29.11 -6.19
CA ARG A 347 -4.38 28.70 -5.82
C ARG A 347 -5.29 28.70 -7.07
N ASN A 348 -6.03 27.61 -7.25
CA ASN A 348 -6.94 27.40 -8.38
C ASN A 348 -8.39 27.12 -7.96
N HIS A 349 -8.73 27.36 -6.68
CA HIS A 349 -10.04 27.06 -6.08
C HIS A 349 -10.38 28.06 -4.96
N ASN A 350 -11.62 27.96 -4.41
CA ASN A 350 -12.08 28.77 -3.28
C ASN A 350 -12.45 27.94 -2.04
N LEU A 351 -11.98 26.68 -1.97
CA LEU A 351 -12.25 25.82 -0.82
C LEU A 351 -11.44 26.27 0.40
N GLU A 352 -12.03 26.18 1.58
CA GLU A 352 -11.42 26.49 2.87
C GLU A 352 -11.02 25.23 3.64
N THR A 353 -11.77 24.13 3.44
CA THR A 353 -11.56 22.84 4.08
C THR A 353 -11.57 21.73 3.04
N TYR A 354 -10.90 20.62 3.34
CA TYR A 354 -10.86 19.46 2.46
C TYR A 354 -12.26 18.83 2.32
N SER A 355 -12.61 18.50 1.08
CA SER A 355 -13.83 17.75 0.76
C SER A 355 -13.63 17.09 -0.61
N GLU A 356 -13.76 15.77 -0.65
CA GLU A 356 -13.67 14.99 -1.88
C GLU A 356 -14.68 15.48 -2.91
N GLU A 357 -15.96 15.63 -2.48
CA GLU A 357 -17.07 16.05 -3.34
C GLU A 357 -16.83 17.45 -3.91
N LYS A 358 -16.49 18.42 -3.08
CA LYS A 358 -16.26 19.81 -3.53
C LYS A 358 -15.04 19.93 -4.44
N ILE A 359 -13.99 19.13 -4.23
CA ILE A 359 -12.85 19.09 -5.14
C ILE A 359 -13.28 18.53 -6.49
N VAL A 360 -14.05 17.45 -6.53
CA VAL A 360 -14.60 16.89 -7.78
C VAL A 360 -15.52 17.89 -8.47
N GLU A 361 -16.41 18.57 -7.74
CA GLU A 361 -17.31 19.59 -8.26
C GLU A 361 -16.58 20.80 -8.84
N ALA A 362 -15.45 21.18 -8.27
CA ALA A 362 -14.60 22.25 -8.77
C ALA A 362 -13.94 21.92 -10.13
N ARG A 363 -14.02 20.66 -10.56
CA ARG A 363 -13.49 20.15 -11.84
C ARG A 363 -12.04 20.58 -12.11
N PRO A 364 -11.12 20.37 -11.18
CA PRO A 364 -9.71 20.64 -11.43
C PRO A 364 -9.17 19.70 -12.53
N GLY A 365 -7.99 20.00 -13.03
CA GLY A 365 -7.32 19.11 -13.98
C GLY A 365 -7.13 17.70 -13.41
N VAL A 366 -7.27 16.69 -14.27
CA VAL A 366 -6.98 15.29 -13.95
C VAL A 366 -5.56 14.96 -14.41
N ILE A 367 -4.81 14.28 -13.56
CA ILE A 367 -3.47 13.78 -13.88
C ILE A 367 -3.43 12.25 -13.76
N GLU A 368 -2.80 11.58 -14.71
CA GLU A 368 -2.41 10.19 -14.53
C GLU A 368 -1.34 10.10 -13.44
N SER A 369 -1.49 9.20 -12.47
CA SER A 369 -0.61 9.13 -11.29
C SER A 369 0.87 9.02 -11.62
N HIS A 370 1.22 8.30 -12.70
CA HIS A 370 2.62 8.15 -13.15
C HIS A 370 3.26 9.43 -13.71
N ASN A 371 2.48 10.47 -13.94
CA ASN A 371 2.97 11.79 -14.36
C ASN A 371 3.05 12.80 -13.21
N LEU A 372 2.59 12.42 -12.00
CA LEU A 372 2.47 13.33 -10.86
C LEU A 372 3.83 13.94 -10.45
N ILE A 373 4.86 13.10 -10.34
CA ILE A 373 6.20 13.56 -9.96
C ILE A 373 6.71 14.59 -10.94
N GLU A 374 6.65 14.31 -12.24
CA GLU A 374 7.15 15.23 -13.29
C GLU A 374 6.36 16.54 -13.31
N ALA A 375 5.03 16.48 -13.12
CA ALA A 375 4.18 17.66 -13.09
C ALA A 375 4.48 18.60 -11.91
N HIS A 376 4.86 18.03 -10.76
CA HIS A 376 5.06 18.82 -9.55
C HIS A 376 6.54 19.06 -9.18
N LEU A 377 7.47 18.27 -9.70
CA LEU A 377 8.90 18.48 -9.51
C LEU A 377 9.48 19.50 -10.51
N ASN A 378 9.05 19.40 -11.77
CA ASN A 378 9.44 20.34 -12.82
C ASN A 378 8.43 21.51 -12.87
N GLU A 379 8.92 22.72 -13.26
CA GLU A 379 8.05 23.89 -13.45
C GLU A 379 7.15 23.77 -14.71
N MET A 380 6.55 22.61 -14.94
CA MET A 380 5.57 22.51 -16.02
C MET A 380 4.38 23.40 -15.68
N ARG A 381 4.25 24.49 -16.42
CA ARG A 381 3.05 25.34 -16.43
C ARG A 381 1.86 24.40 -16.68
N LEU A 382 1.02 24.20 -15.68
CA LEU A 382 -0.33 23.70 -15.90
C LEU A 382 -0.99 24.67 -16.89
N ARG A 383 -0.95 24.30 -18.19
CA ARG A 383 -1.62 25.06 -19.23
C ARG A 383 -3.12 25.03 -18.93
N ARG A 384 -3.72 26.22 -18.95
CA ARG A 384 -5.15 26.49 -18.79
C ARG A 384 -6.00 25.66 -19.75
#